data_0d47c5e13e9e495d1c0db11f460e2951
#
_entry.id   0d47c5e13e9e495d1c0db11f460e2951
#
_cell.length_a   1.000
_cell.length_b   1.000
_cell.length_c   1.000
_cell.angle_alpha   90.00
_cell.angle_beta   90.00
_cell.angle_gamma   90.00
#
_symmetry.space_group_name_H-M   'P 1'
#
loop_
_entity.id
_entity.type
_entity.pdbx_description
1 polymer ?
#
loop_
_entity_poly.entity_id
_entity_poly.type
_entity_poly.pdbx_seq_one_letter_code
_entity_poly.pdbx_strand_id
1 'polypeptide(L)'
;ETMDKIIKYIDSQVTMFVLESMQNLIKNGRIKKSAGLIANVLNIRPIMISNDGEIELYEMNRGMKKSLDKLMLAIGKLNKNTENGVLSISHVNAKERAESFAQKAKELYNFKDIVVRQTNGLSAGYADIGGIVIAF
;
A
#
# COMPACT_ATOMS: atom_id res chain seq x y z
N GLU A 1 24.96 -11.94 12.93
CA GLU A 1 24.65 -10.54 13.27
C GLU A 1 23.99 -9.78 12.11
N THR A 2 24.58 -9.81 10.90
CA THR A 2 24.00 -9.16 9.71
C THR A 2 22.68 -9.80 9.30
N MET A 3 22.60 -11.12 9.31
CA MET A 3 21.38 -11.87 8.99
C MET A 3 20.26 -11.55 9.97
N ASP A 4 20.56 -11.47 11.27
CA ASP A 4 19.57 -11.14 12.29
C ASP A 4 19.00 -9.72 12.13
N LYS A 5 19.85 -8.77 11.72
CA LYS A 5 19.42 -7.39 11.40
C LYS A 5 18.50 -7.35 10.18
N ILE A 6 18.81 -8.12 9.16
CA ILE A 6 18.00 -8.22 7.93
C ILE A 6 16.65 -8.85 8.26
N ILE A 7 16.61 -9.93 9.03
CA ILE A 7 15.37 -10.60 9.45
C ILE A 7 14.49 -9.63 10.24
N LYS A 8 15.05 -8.96 11.25
CA LYS A 8 14.33 -7.96 12.04
C LYS A 8 13.76 -6.83 11.17
N TYR A 9 14.52 -6.37 10.19
CA TYR A 9 14.07 -5.36 9.26
C TYR A 9 12.89 -5.85 8.42
N ILE A 10 12.99 -7.06 7.85
CA ILE A 10 11.92 -7.69 7.08
C ILE A 10 10.65 -7.83 7.93
N ASP A 11 10.79 -8.35 9.15
CA ASP A 11 9.68 -8.58 10.07
C ASP A 11 9.00 -7.28 10.53
N SER A 12 9.74 -6.17 10.51
CA SER A 12 9.23 -4.85 10.88
C SER A 12 8.49 -4.13 9.74
N GLN A 13 8.63 -4.61 8.50
CA GLN A 13 8.03 -3.95 7.33
C GLN A 13 6.52 -4.16 7.27
N VAL A 14 5.82 -3.08 7.02
CA VAL A 14 4.38 -3.08 6.73
C VAL A 14 4.17 -2.73 5.27
N THR A 15 3.46 -3.57 4.54
CA THR A 15 3.08 -3.30 3.15
C THR A 15 1.57 -3.16 3.05
N MET A 16 1.13 -2.05 2.50
CA MET A 16 -0.29 -1.74 2.30
C MET A 16 -0.51 -1.19 0.90
N PHE A 17 -1.72 -1.34 0.39
CA PHE A 17 -2.05 -0.79 -0.92
C PHE A 17 -3.53 -0.45 -1.08
N VAL A 18 -3.79 0.44 -2.03
CA VAL A 18 -5.11 0.79 -2.53
C VAL A 18 -5.07 0.74 -4.06
N LEU A 19 -5.99 0.01 -4.65
CA LEU A 19 -6.09 -0.16 -6.11
C LEU A 19 -7.39 0.41 -6.65
N GLU A 20 -7.38 0.83 -7.91
CA GLU A 20 -8.61 1.20 -8.62
C GLU A 20 -9.50 -0.02 -8.89
N SER A 21 -8.90 -1.19 -9.08
CA SER A 21 -9.60 -2.44 -9.28
C SER A 21 -8.86 -3.60 -8.64
N MET A 22 -9.61 -4.49 -8.01
CA MET A 22 -9.11 -5.73 -7.41
C MET A 22 -9.23 -6.93 -8.36
N GLN A 23 -9.78 -6.74 -9.55
CA GLN A 23 -10.12 -7.82 -10.48
C GLN A 23 -8.93 -8.69 -10.89
N ASN A 24 -7.77 -8.07 -11.13
CA ASN A 24 -6.58 -8.82 -11.52
C ASN A 24 -6.05 -9.70 -10.39
N LEU A 25 -6.12 -9.24 -9.16
CA LEU A 25 -5.75 -10.04 -7.98
C LEU A 25 -6.70 -11.21 -7.77
N ILE A 26 -7.99 -10.99 -7.97
CA ILE A 26 -9.03 -12.02 -7.85
C ILE A 26 -8.86 -13.09 -8.94
N LYS A 27 -8.71 -12.68 -10.20
CA LYS A 27 -8.53 -13.58 -11.35
C LYS A 27 -7.29 -14.45 -11.22
N ASN A 28 -6.24 -13.93 -10.62
CA ASN A 28 -4.97 -14.63 -10.42
C ASN A 28 -4.87 -15.36 -9.07
N GLY A 29 -5.97 -15.45 -8.32
CA GLY A 29 -6.02 -16.20 -7.07
C GLY A 29 -5.17 -15.63 -5.94
N ARG A 30 -4.84 -14.33 -6.00
CA ARG A 30 -4.02 -13.65 -4.98
C ARG A 30 -4.84 -13.12 -3.81
N ILE A 31 -6.15 -13.12 -3.94
CA ILE A 31 -7.11 -12.72 -2.90
C ILE A 31 -8.20 -13.78 -2.83
N LYS A 32 -8.63 -14.13 -1.63
CA LYS A 32 -9.74 -15.04 -1.40
C LYS A 32 -11.05 -14.49 -2.02
N LYS A 33 -11.87 -15.35 -2.60
CA LYS A 33 -13.15 -14.96 -3.23
C LYS A 33 -14.08 -14.18 -2.30
N SER A 34 -14.00 -14.41 -0.99
CA SER A 34 -14.77 -13.66 0.02
C SER A 34 -14.40 -12.16 0.08
N ALA A 35 -13.14 -11.83 -0.18
CA ALA A 35 -12.71 -10.44 -0.33
C ALA A 35 -13.16 -9.84 -1.67
N GLY A 36 -13.41 -10.66 -2.69
CA GLY A 36 -13.90 -10.27 -4.01
C GLY A 36 -15.35 -9.76 -4.02
N LEU A 37 -16.17 -10.15 -3.06
CA LEU A 37 -17.53 -9.60 -2.90
C LEU A 37 -17.52 -8.09 -2.65
N ILE A 38 -16.46 -7.60 -2.02
CA ILE A 38 -16.25 -6.18 -1.71
C ILE A 38 -15.84 -5.40 -2.96
N ALA A 39 -15.09 -6.03 -3.86
CA ALA A 39 -14.56 -5.40 -5.06
C ALA A 39 -15.63 -5.06 -6.12
N ASN A 40 -16.80 -5.67 -6.02
CA ASN A 40 -17.91 -5.45 -6.97
C ASN A 40 -18.86 -4.32 -6.53
N VAL A 41 -18.66 -3.75 -5.36
CA VAL A 41 -19.47 -2.61 -4.91
C VAL A 41 -18.95 -1.34 -5.56
N LEU A 42 -19.84 -0.59 -6.19
CA LEU A 42 -19.49 0.63 -6.90
C LEU A 42 -18.72 1.61 -6.01
N ASN A 43 -17.57 2.07 -6.52
CA ASN A 43 -16.71 3.07 -5.91
C ASN A 43 -16.09 2.68 -4.54
N ILE A 44 -16.08 1.40 -4.17
CA ILE A 44 -15.33 0.94 -3.00
C ILE A 44 -13.85 0.78 -3.39
N ARG A 45 -12.99 1.38 -2.57
CA ARG A 45 -11.51 1.29 -2.69
C ARG A 45 -10.97 0.81 -1.36
N PRO A 46 -10.89 -0.52 -1.15
CA PRO A 46 -10.40 -1.07 0.10
C PRO A 46 -8.91 -0.79 0.28
N ILE A 47 -8.51 -0.55 1.52
CA ILE A 47 -7.11 -0.60 1.93
C ILE A 47 -6.80 -2.05 2.25
N MET A 48 -5.80 -2.59 1.58
CA MET A 48 -5.32 -3.94 1.81
C MET A 48 -3.97 -3.91 2.52
N ILE A 49 -3.70 -4.94 3.29
CA ILE A 49 -2.44 -5.11 4.02
C ILE A 49 -1.87 -6.51 3.75
N SER A 50 -0.55 -6.61 3.68
CA SER A 50 0.13 -7.89 3.65
C SER A 50 0.34 -8.39 5.08
N ASN A 51 -0.06 -9.63 5.33
CA ASN A 51 0.14 -10.31 6.59
C ASN A 51 0.69 -11.72 6.32
N ASP A 52 1.95 -11.94 6.66
CA ASP A 52 2.66 -13.22 6.49
C ASP A 52 2.51 -13.82 5.07
N GLY A 53 2.69 -12.98 4.06
CA GLY A 53 2.59 -13.36 2.65
C GLY A 53 1.17 -13.44 2.09
N GLU A 54 0.14 -13.24 2.91
CA GLU A 54 -1.26 -13.17 2.48
C GLU A 54 -1.73 -11.71 2.39
N ILE A 55 -2.71 -11.46 1.53
CA ILE A 55 -3.35 -10.17 1.38
C ILE A 55 -4.66 -10.18 2.17
N GLU A 56 -4.79 -9.25 3.11
CA GLU A 56 -5.95 -9.10 3.98
C GLU A 56 -6.58 -7.71 3.84
N LEU A 57 -7.87 -7.62 4.15
CA LEU A 57 -8.56 -6.35 4.23
C LEU A 57 -8.17 -5.61 5.52
N TYR A 58 -7.69 -4.38 5.37
CA TYR A 58 -7.41 -3.49 6.51
C TYR A 58 -8.61 -2.58 6.82
N GLU A 59 -9.08 -1.84 5.83
CA GLU A 59 -10.23 -0.92 5.99
C GLU A 59 -10.95 -0.72 4.66
N MET A 60 -12.28 -0.68 4.71
CA MET A 60 -13.11 -0.34 3.55
C MET A 60 -13.43 1.14 3.50
N ASN A 61 -13.20 1.74 2.35
CA ASN A 61 -13.53 3.15 2.10
C ASN A 61 -14.18 3.33 0.73
N ARG A 62 -15.00 4.35 0.63
CA ARG A 62 -15.62 4.75 -0.63
C ARG A 62 -14.80 5.86 -1.27
N GLY A 63 -14.35 5.61 -2.49
CA GLY A 63 -13.56 6.55 -3.28
C GLY A 63 -12.06 6.52 -2.97
N MET A 64 -11.25 6.78 -3.99
CA MET A 64 -9.78 6.72 -3.89
C MET A 64 -9.22 7.78 -2.93
N LYS A 65 -9.73 9.00 -2.98
CA LYS A 65 -9.26 10.08 -2.12
C LYS A 65 -9.36 9.71 -0.64
N LYS A 66 -10.55 9.26 -0.21
CA LYS A 66 -10.77 8.86 1.19
C LYS A 66 -9.90 7.68 1.59
N SER A 67 -9.73 6.70 0.69
CA SER A 67 -8.86 5.57 0.95
C SER A 67 -7.41 5.98 1.12
N LEU A 68 -6.89 6.90 0.30
CA LEU A 68 -5.54 7.41 0.44
C LEU A 68 -5.35 8.25 1.71
N ASP A 69 -6.34 9.05 2.10
CA ASP A 69 -6.29 9.80 3.36
C ASP A 69 -6.24 8.84 4.57
N LYS A 70 -7.03 7.77 4.53
CA LYS A 70 -7.01 6.71 5.56
C LYS A 70 -5.73 5.88 5.55
N LEU A 71 -5.18 5.59 4.36
CA LEU A 71 -3.88 4.93 4.22
C LEU A 71 -2.77 5.77 4.87
N MET A 72 -2.79 7.08 4.67
CA MET A 72 -1.86 8.01 5.32
C MET A 72 -1.94 7.94 6.84
N LEU A 73 -3.13 7.92 7.41
CA LEU A 73 -3.34 7.79 8.85
C LEU A 73 -2.90 6.42 9.39
N ALA A 74 -3.04 5.37 8.60
CA ALA A 74 -2.63 4.01 8.97
C ALA A 74 -1.11 3.91 9.23
N ILE A 75 -0.30 4.67 8.52
CA ILE A 75 1.15 4.73 8.74
C ILE A 75 1.46 5.05 10.22
N GLY A 76 0.89 6.11 10.74
CA GLY A 76 1.12 6.52 12.14
C GLY A 76 0.48 5.60 13.18
N LYS A 77 -0.56 4.85 12.81
CA LYS A 77 -1.16 3.85 13.70
C LYS A 77 -0.30 2.60 13.83
N LEU A 78 0.32 2.17 12.72
CA LEU A 78 1.09 0.92 12.65
C LEU A 78 2.58 1.10 12.94
N ASN A 79 3.14 2.28 12.68
CA ASN A 79 4.53 2.59 12.97
C ASN A 79 4.64 3.89 13.78
N LYS A 80 5.00 3.76 15.05
CA LYS A 80 5.19 4.89 15.97
C LYS A 80 6.56 5.57 15.84
N ASN A 81 7.51 4.94 15.14
CA ASN A 81 8.88 5.41 15.02
C ASN A 81 9.29 5.50 13.54
N THR A 82 8.76 6.49 12.85
CA THR A 82 9.02 6.71 11.41
C THR A 82 10.40 7.33 11.13
N GLU A 83 11.00 7.98 12.09
CA GLU A 83 12.25 8.75 11.92
C GLU A 83 13.46 7.92 11.47
N ASN A 84 13.49 6.65 11.78
CA ASN A 84 14.54 5.72 11.35
C ASN A 84 14.15 4.90 10.11
N GLY A 85 12.92 5.07 9.62
CA GLY A 85 12.36 4.31 8.52
C GLY A 85 12.43 5.04 7.18
N VAL A 86 12.25 4.27 6.14
CA VAL A 86 12.09 4.75 4.77
C VAL A 86 10.67 4.40 4.33
N LEU A 87 9.94 5.38 3.83
CA LEU A 87 8.66 5.15 3.17
C LEU A 87 8.89 4.93 1.68
N SER A 88 8.57 3.74 1.21
CA SER A 88 8.56 3.41 -0.22
C SER A 88 7.14 3.53 -0.76
N ILE A 89 6.98 4.26 -1.85
CA ILE A 89 5.71 4.44 -2.56
C ILE A 89 5.89 3.96 -3.99
N SER A 90 5.13 2.94 -4.36
CA SER A 90 5.08 2.44 -5.73
C SER A 90 3.73 2.76 -6.36
N HIS A 91 3.73 3.13 -7.63
CA HIS A 91 2.50 3.47 -8.35
C HIS A 91 2.45 2.83 -9.74
N VAL A 92 1.26 2.64 -10.27
CA VAL A 92 1.03 2.19 -11.64
C VAL A 92 0.48 3.35 -12.45
N ASN A 93 1.36 4.00 -13.20
CA ASN A 93 1.03 5.15 -14.06
C ASN A 93 0.20 6.24 -13.32
N ALA A 94 0.53 6.49 -12.06
CA ALA A 94 -0.17 7.43 -11.18
C ALA A 94 0.82 8.34 -10.43
N LYS A 95 1.78 8.90 -11.16
CA LYS A 95 2.89 9.69 -10.62
C LYS A 95 2.42 10.85 -9.74
N GLU A 96 1.49 11.66 -10.24
CA GLU A 96 0.98 12.83 -9.50
C GLU A 96 0.32 12.42 -8.18
N ARG A 97 -0.45 11.34 -8.19
CA ARG A 97 -1.08 10.77 -7.00
C ARG A 97 -0.03 10.32 -5.98
N ALA A 98 1.00 9.63 -6.44
CA ALA A 98 2.10 9.15 -5.59
C ALA A 98 2.93 10.30 -5.03
N GLU A 99 3.23 11.31 -5.82
CA GLU A 99 3.96 12.51 -5.37
C GLU A 99 3.16 13.33 -4.36
N SER A 100 1.85 13.49 -4.58
CA SER A 100 0.95 14.13 -3.62
C SER A 100 0.90 13.37 -2.30
N PHE A 101 0.85 12.04 -2.35
CA PHE A 101 0.92 11.19 -1.16
C PHE A 101 2.26 11.36 -0.42
N ALA A 102 3.38 11.36 -1.15
CA ALA A 102 4.70 11.58 -0.60
C ALA A 102 4.82 12.94 0.10
N GLN A 103 4.28 14.00 -0.50
CA GLN A 103 4.29 15.34 0.08
C GLN A 103 3.52 15.41 1.40
N LYS A 104 2.33 14.82 1.46
CA LYS A 104 1.56 14.72 2.71
C LYS A 104 2.29 13.91 3.77
N ALA A 105 2.96 12.83 3.39
CA ALA A 105 3.76 12.04 4.32
C ALA A 105 4.91 12.85 4.92
N LYS A 106 5.57 13.69 4.13
CA LYS A 106 6.61 14.60 4.63
C LYS A 106 6.09 15.61 5.65
N GLU A 107 4.86 16.07 5.47
CA GLU A 107 4.23 17.04 6.38
C GLU A 107 3.79 16.40 7.70
N LEU A 108 3.38 15.14 7.69
CA LEU A 108 2.83 14.45 8.85
C LEU A 108 3.83 13.59 9.61
N TYR A 109 4.86 13.09 8.93
CA TYR A 109 5.83 12.14 9.46
C TYR A 109 7.25 12.57 9.14
N ASN A 110 8.19 12.14 9.97
CA ASN A 110 9.61 12.45 9.86
C ASN A 110 10.44 11.27 9.36
N PHE A 111 9.99 10.61 8.30
CA PHE A 111 10.75 9.54 7.66
C PHE A 111 12.16 10.00 7.28
N LYS A 112 13.14 9.11 7.48
CA LYS A 112 14.50 9.33 7.05
C LYS A 112 14.61 9.60 5.55
N ASP A 113 13.81 8.89 4.75
CA ASP A 113 13.70 9.09 3.31
C ASP A 113 12.31 8.65 2.81
N ILE A 114 11.88 9.23 1.71
CA ILE A 114 10.66 8.85 0.99
C ILE A 114 11.02 8.60 -0.46
N VAL A 115 10.81 7.37 -0.93
CA VAL A 115 11.14 6.94 -2.27
C VAL A 115 9.87 6.70 -3.06
N VAL A 116 9.76 7.32 -4.24
CA VAL A 116 8.63 7.14 -5.17
C VAL A 116 9.13 6.45 -6.44
N ARG A 117 8.49 5.36 -6.83
CA ARG A 117 8.85 4.59 -8.02
C ARG A 117 7.62 4.12 -8.79
N GLN A 118 7.75 4.04 -10.09
CA GLN A 118 6.75 3.37 -10.92
C GLN A 118 6.97 1.86 -10.87
N THR A 119 5.89 1.09 -10.74
CA THR A 119 5.92 -0.36 -10.86
C THR A 119 6.07 -0.78 -12.30
N ASN A 120 6.71 -1.92 -12.54
CA ASN A 120 6.91 -2.49 -13.85
C ASN A 120 6.41 -3.95 -13.91
N GLY A 121 6.21 -4.43 -15.13
CA GLY A 121 5.98 -5.84 -15.44
C GLY A 121 4.82 -6.47 -14.64
N LEU A 122 5.12 -7.55 -13.97
CA LEU A 122 4.15 -8.38 -13.24
C LEU A 122 3.40 -7.59 -12.15
N SER A 123 4.10 -6.79 -11.37
CA SER A 123 3.49 -6.00 -10.29
C SER A 123 2.48 -4.98 -10.82
N ALA A 124 2.79 -4.33 -11.93
CA ALA A 124 1.87 -3.41 -12.60
C ALA A 124 0.61 -4.14 -13.12
N GLY A 125 0.77 -5.36 -13.63
CA GLY A 125 -0.34 -6.19 -14.08
C GLY A 125 -1.31 -6.58 -12.96
N TYR A 126 -0.80 -6.85 -11.77
CA TYR A 126 -1.65 -7.15 -10.59
C TYR A 126 -2.31 -5.91 -10.00
N ALA A 127 -1.57 -4.81 -9.89
CA ALA A 127 -2.05 -3.60 -9.22
C ALA A 127 -2.98 -2.73 -10.08
N ASP A 128 -2.91 -2.88 -11.40
CA ASP A 128 -3.67 -2.08 -12.37
C ASP A 128 -3.34 -0.57 -12.32
N ILE A 129 -3.75 0.16 -13.35
CA ILE A 129 -3.49 1.60 -13.47
C ILE A 129 -4.14 2.37 -12.32
N GLY A 130 -3.41 3.29 -11.74
CA GLY A 130 -3.88 4.12 -10.63
C GLY A 130 -3.59 3.56 -9.24
N GLY A 131 -3.10 2.31 -9.15
CA GLY A 131 -2.76 1.68 -7.88
C GLY A 131 -1.61 2.38 -7.15
N ILE A 132 -1.70 2.41 -5.83
CA ILE A 132 -0.67 2.90 -4.90
C ILE A 132 -0.35 1.78 -3.92
N VAL A 133 0.92 1.44 -3.84
CA VAL A 133 1.46 0.47 -2.88
C VAL A 133 2.49 1.19 -2.01
N ILE A 134 2.39 1.05 -0.70
CA ILE A 134 3.36 1.61 0.24
C ILE A 134 4.00 0.51 1.07
N ALA A 135 5.24 0.73 1.45
CA ALA A 135 5.97 -0.08 2.44
C ALA A 135 6.74 0.85 3.39
N PHE A 136 6.69 0.53 4.67
CA PHE A 136 7.31 1.32 5.72
C PHE A 136 7.64 0.50 6.95
#